data_236e8f333ed999b6c301ac4bdd3af86b
#
_entry.id   236e8f333ed999b6c301ac4bdd3af86b
#
_cell.length_a   1.000
_cell.length_b   1.000
_cell.length_c   1.000
_cell.angle_alpha   90.00
_cell.angle_beta   90.00
_cell.angle_gamma   90.00
#
_symmetry.space_group_name_H-M   'P 1'
#
loop_
_entity.id
_entity.type
_entity.pdbx_description
1 polymer ?
#
loop_
_entity_poly.entity_id
_entity_poly.type
_entity_poly.pdbx_seq_one_letter_code
_entity_poly.pdbx_strand_id
1 'polypeptide(L)'
;NKNKKMSSVVWTIENTKKFNFKKKAEFNREFEKKYNDHFGEIEYISKPSVYDLNVFYCYKYFKNRVILIGDACQAIHPIAGQGLNLGIRDANELANTLYEAEDLGLDIGDSLILKKYSLKRIIDKNLLVKSTDNLNKLFSNNLVFLSALRKIGLRIFNRSEFLKKQSMLFAMGLLRLEF
;
A
#
# COMPACT_ATOMS: atom_id res chain seq x y z
N ASN A 1 0.47 12.78 -17.21
CA ASN A 1 1.42 13.41 -18.10
C ASN A 1 0.79 14.67 -18.71
N LYS A 2 1.56 15.78 -18.85
CA LYS A 2 1.08 17.05 -19.43
C LYS A 2 0.56 16.90 -20.86
N ASN A 3 1.05 15.91 -21.59
CA ASN A 3 0.47 15.49 -22.89
C ASN A 3 -0.55 14.39 -22.62
N LYS A 4 -1.82 14.71 -22.64
CA LYS A 4 -2.98 13.82 -22.39
C LYS A 4 -3.02 12.51 -23.21
N LYS A 5 -1.95 12.19 -23.94
CA LYS A 5 -1.82 11.02 -24.83
C LYS A 5 -1.01 9.86 -24.25
N MET A 6 -0.39 10.00 -23.06
CA MET A 6 0.44 8.95 -22.48
C MET A 6 -0.07 8.58 -21.09
N SER A 7 -0.21 7.29 -20.84
CA SER A 7 -0.63 6.73 -19.56
C SER A 7 0.34 5.64 -19.10
N SER A 8 0.54 5.53 -17.79
CA SER A 8 1.20 4.39 -17.17
C SER A 8 0.13 3.40 -16.73
N VAL A 9 0.37 2.13 -17.00
CA VAL A 9 -0.55 1.04 -16.66
C VAL A 9 0.12 0.09 -15.68
N VAL A 10 -0.56 -0.18 -14.58
CA VAL A 10 -0.23 -1.26 -13.64
C VAL A 10 -1.34 -2.29 -13.72
N TRP A 11 -0.98 -3.50 -14.09
CA TRP A 11 -1.93 -4.59 -14.25
C TRP A 11 -1.57 -5.75 -13.34
N THR A 12 -2.41 -6.00 -12.34
CA THR A 12 -2.29 -7.15 -11.44
C THR A 12 -3.08 -8.32 -12.00
N ILE A 13 -2.46 -9.49 -12.08
CA ILE A 13 -3.08 -10.74 -12.54
C ILE A 13 -2.84 -11.84 -11.51
N GLU A 14 -3.76 -12.79 -11.45
CA GLU A 14 -3.58 -13.98 -10.65
C GLU A 14 -2.50 -14.89 -11.26
N ASN A 15 -1.61 -15.40 -10.42
CA ASN A 15 -0.48 -16.24 -10.84
C ASN A 15 -0.91 -17.58 -11.49
N THR A 16 -2.16 -17.97 -11.34
CA THR A 16 -2.74 -19.17 -11.95
C THR A 16 -2.92 -19.07 -13.47
N LYS A 17 -2.96 -17.87 -14.02
CA LYS A 17 -3.00 -17.67 -15.47
C LYS A 17 -1.58 -17.67 -15.99
N LYS A 18 -1.17 -18.76 -16.65
CA LYS A 18 0.10 -18.86 -17.38
C LYS A 18 0.09 -17.89 -18.58
N PHE A 19 0.25 -16.61 -18.29
CA PHE A 19 0.30 -15.57 -19.30
C PHE A 19 1.75 -15.38 -19.73
N ASN A 20 2.03 -15.59 -21.01
CA ASN A 20 3.39 -15.43 -21.49
C ASN A 20 3.66 -13.96 -21.89
N PHE A 21 3.97 -13.13 -20.89
CA PHE A 21 4.31 -11.72 -21.09
C PHE A 21 5.53 -11.47 -21.99
N LYS A 22 6.33 -12.49 -22.25
CA LYS A 22 7.50 -12.38 -23.15
C LYS A 22 7.08 -12.25 -24.61
N LYS A 23 5.88 -12.66 -24.97
CA LYS A 23 5.34 -12.50 -26.32
C LYS A 23 4.52 -11.21 -26.40
N LYS A 24 5.11 -10.17 -27.00
CA LYS A 24 4.49 -8.85 -27.18
C LYS A 24 3.08 -8.94 -27.81
N ALA A 25 2.88 -9.81 -28.79
CA ALA A 25 1.61 -9.98 -29.49
C ALA A 25 0.50 -10.54 -28.59
N GLU A 26 0.83 -11.48 -27.69
CA GLU A 26 -0.13 -12.11 -26.78
C GLU A 26 -0.54 -11.12 -25.67
N PHE A 27 0.42 -10.35 -25.17
CA PHE A 27 0.17 -9.29 -24.21
C PHE A 27 -0.72 -8.19 -24.81
N ASN A 28 -0.39 -7.68 -26.00
CA ASN A 28 -1.18 -6.65 -26.67
C ASN A 28 -2.63 -7.10 -26.87
N ARG A 29 -2.83 -8.32 -27.37
CA ARG A 29 -4.17 -8.86 -27.62
C ARG A 29 -5.03 -8.90 -26.36
N GLU A 30 -4.49 -9.34 -25.23
CA GLU A 30 -5.24 -9.40 -23.96
C GLU A 30 -5.43 -8.00 -23.35
N PHE A 31 -4.47 -7.11 -23.55
CA PHE A 31 -4.57 -5.74 -23.10
C PHE A 31 -5.64 -4.98 -23.89
N GLU A 32 -5.58 -5.04 -25.22
CA GLU A 32 -6.57 -4.44 -26.12
C GLU A 32 -7.98 -4.96 -25.84
N LYS A 33 -8.14 -6.26 -25.65
CA LYS A 33 -9.42 -6.86 -25.29
C LYS A 33 -10.04 -6.29 -24.02
N LYS A 34 -9.22 -5.82 -23.07
CA LYS A 34 -9.71 -5.24 -21.81
C LYS A 34 -9.95 -3.75 -21.86
N TYR A 35 -9.20 -3.03 -22.68
CA TYR A 35 -9.12 -1.57 -22.60
C TYR A 35 -9.54 -0.83 -23.89
N ASN A 36 -9.63 -1.50 -25.04
CA ASN A 36 -10.01 -0.86 -26.31
C ASN A 36 -11.36 -0.13 -26.24
N ASP A 37 -12.33 -0.73 -25.54
CA ASP A 37 -13.67 -0.15 -25.41
C ASP A 37 -13.67 1.19 -24.64
N HIS A 38 -12.59 1.46 -23.87
CA HIS A 38 -12.51 2.62 -23.01
C HIS A 38 -11.51 3.68 -23.50
N PHE A 39 -10.47 3.28 -24.20
CA PHE A 39 -9.33 4.15 -24.53
C PHE A 39 -9.03 4.28 -26.03
N GLY A 40 -9.71 3.52 -26.90
CA GLY A 40 -9.43 3.48 -28.33
C GLY A 40 -8.12 2.75 -28.64
N GLU A 41 -7.52 3.04 -29.79
CA GLU A 41 -6.27 2.42 -30.20
C GLU A 41 -5.12 2.80 -29.25
N ILE A 42 -4.39 1.78 -28.79
CA ILE A 42 -3.30 1.94 -27.82
C ILE A 42 -1.98 1.58 -28.48
N GLU A 43 -1.07 2.55 -28.53
CA GLU A 43 0.29 2.32 -29.00
C GLU A 43 1.22 2.04 -27.80
N TYR A 44 2.01 0.99 -27.91
CA TYR A 44 2.99 0.58 -26.92
C TYR A 44 4.27 1.38 -27.01
N ILE A 45 4.64 2.08 -25.93
CA ILE A 45 5.87 2.87 -25.89
C ILE A 45 7.00 2.12 -25.14
N SER A 46 6.66 1.28 -24.16
CA SER A 46 7.67 0.56 -23.39
C SER A 46 7.37 -0.93 -23.29
N LYS A 47 8.40 -1.74 -23.02
CA LYS A 47 8.22 -3.17 -22.74
C LYS A 47 7.56 -3.33 -21.36
N PRO A 48 6.60 -4.26 -21.21
CA PRO A 48 6.03 -4.56 -19.90
C PRO A 48 7.10 -5.17 -18.97
N SER A 49 7.17 -4.68 -17.74
CA SER A 49 7.97 -5.28 -16.68
C SER A 49 7.06 -6.10 -15.78
N VAL A 50 7.46 -7.31 -15.44
CA VAL A 50 6.69 -8.25 -14.63
C VAL A 50 7.39 -8.45 -13.30
N TYR A 51 6.65 -8.30 -12.21
CA TYR A 51 7.14 -8.47 -10.85
C TYR A 51 6.22 -9.42 -10.10
N ASP A 52 6.78 -10.37 -9.38
CA ASP A 52 6.02 -11.20 -8.47
C ASP A 52 5.62 -10.39 -7.24
N LEU A 53 4.34 -10.46 -6.89
CA LEU A 53 3.80 -9.78 -5.72
C LEU A 53 3.87 -10.72 -4.53
N ASN A 54 4.87 -10.50 -3.68
CA ASN A 54 5.04 -11.24 -2.45
C ASN A 54 4.64 -10.37 -1.26
N VAL A 55 3.88 -10.94 -0.35
CA VAL A 55 3.54 -10.31 0.92
C VAL A 55 4.33 -11.00 2.01
N PHE A 56 5.10 -10.26 2.76
CA PHE A 56 5.82 -10.79 3.92
C PHE A 56 5.87 -9.76 5.04
N TYR A 57 6.05 -10.26 6.27
CA TYR A 57 6.16 -9.46 7.47
C TYR A 57 7.25 -10.02 8.36
N CYS A 58 8.11 -9.14 8.89
CA CYS A 58 9.03 -9.52 9.94
C CYS A 58 8.31 -9.65 11.28
N TYR A 59 8.61 -10.72 12.02
CA TYR A 59 8.16 -10.87 13.40
C TYR A 59 8.96 -10.00 14.38
N LYS A 60 10.22 -9.68 14.02
CA LYS A 60 11.10 -8.83 14.81
C LYS A 60 11.63 -7.70 13.94
N TYR A 61 11.41 -6.49 14.35
CA TYR A 61 11.86 -5.29 13.66
C TYR A 61 13.32 -4.97 13.92
N PHE A 62 13.87 -5.44 15.04
CA PHE A 62 15.27 -5.22 15.39
C PHE A 62 15.91 -6.45 16.03
N LYS A 63 17.22 -6.51 15.93
CA LYS A 63 18.09 -7.48 16.64
C LYS A 63 19.41 -6.80 16.95
N ASN A 64 19.83 -6.88 18.23
CA ASN A 64 20.97 -6.13 18.72
C ASN A 64 20.80 -4.62 18.41
N ARG A 65 21.77 -4.01 17.72
CA ARG A 65 21.76 -2.59 17.30
C ARG A 65 21.31 -2.38 15.85
N VAL A 66 20.74 -3.39 15.19
CA VAL A 66 20.27 -3.34 13.80
C VAL A 66 18.75 -3.29 13.80
N ILE A 67 18.18 -2.36 13.04
CA ILE A 67 16.74 -2.20 12.87
C ILE A 67 16.38 -2.27 11.39
N LEU A 68 15.21 -2.84 11.08
CA LEU A 68 14.67 -2.96 9.73
C LEU A 68 13.57 -1.93 9.52
N ILE A 69 13.57 -1.28 8.36
CA ILE A 69 12.54 -0.31 7.94
C ILE A 69 12.09 -0.58 6.51
N GLY A 70 10.89 -0.09 6.16
CA GLY A 70 10.33 -0.20 4.81
C GLY A 70 10.22 -1.64 4.32
N ASP A 71 10.54 -1.85 3.05
CA ASP A 71 10.42 -3.16 2.39
C ASP A 71 11.40 -4.22 2.95
N ALA A 72 12.45 -3.82 3.65
CA ALA A 72 13.32 -4.77 4.37
C ALA A 72 12.61 -5.43 5.56
N CYS A 73 11.62 -4.75 6.13
CA CYS A 73 10.83 -5.23 7.27
C CYS A 73 9.50 -5.84 6.83
N GLN A 74 8.92 -5.33 5.77
CA GLN A 74 7.58 -5.73 5.33
C GLN A 74 7.33 -5.38 3.87
N ALA A 75 6.73 -6.31 3.13
CA ALA A 75 6.14 -6.01 1.84
C ALA A 75 4.64 -6.25 1.91
N ILE A 76 3.85 -5.22 1.67
CA ILE A 76 2.39 -5.29 1.67
C ILE A 76 1.86 -5.40 0.25
N HIS A 77 0.64 -5.92 0.12
CA HIS A 77 0.00 -6.00 -1.20
C HIS A 77 -0.19 -4.59 -1.78
N PRO A 78 0.17 -4.35 -3.06
CA PRO A 78 0.20 -3.01 -3.67
C PRO A 78 -1.20 -2.43 -3.98
N ILE A 79 -2.29 -3.01 -3.48
CA ILE A 79 -3.67 -2.58 -3.75
C ILE A 79 -3.87 -1.07 -3.55
N ALA A 80 -3.25 -0.51 -2.53
CA ALA A 80 -3.40 0.90 -2.19
C ALA A 80 -2.15 1.73 -2.52
N GLY A 81 -1.10 1.15 -3.11
CA GLY A 81 0.18 1.84 -3.37
C GLY A 81 0.87 2.36 -2.09
N GLN A 82 0.61 1.75 -0.94
CA GLN A 82 1.03 2.27 0.38
C GLN A 82 2.45 1.83 0.81
N GLY A 83 3.12 0.95 0.04
CA GLY A 83 4.44 0.44 0.43
C GLY A 83 5.46 1.56 0.67
N LEU A 84 5.64 2.46 -0.30
CA LEU A 84 6.53 3.63 -0.15
C LEU A 84 6.12 4.52 1.02
N ASN A 85 4.83 4.79 1.18
CA ASN A 85 4.33 5.63 2.27
C ASN A 85 4.64 5.01 3.64
N LEU A 86 4.51 3.69 3.79
CA LEU A 86 4.90 2.98 5.01
C LEU A 86 6.40 3.11 5.28
N GLY A 87 7.24 2.94 4.26
CA GLY A 87 8.69 3.12 4.39
C GLY A 87 9.08 4.53 4.83
N ILE A 88 8.45 5.56 4.28
CA ILE A 88 8.65 6.96 4.69
C ILE A 88 8.20 7.16 6.15
N ARG A 89 7.07 6.59 6.56
CA ARG A 89 6.62 6.64 7.96
C ARG A 89 7.57 5.92 8.90
N ASP A 90 8.13 4.77 8.47
CA ASP A 90 9.12 4.03 9.24
C ASP A 90 10.36 4.90 9.50
N ALA A 91 10.88 5.53 8.44
CA ALA A 91 12.05 6.40 8.53
C ALA A 91 11.80 7.61 9.46
N ASN A 92 10.64 8.26 9.31
CA ASN A 92 10.28 9.43 10.13
C ASN A 92 10.10 9.05 11.60
N GLU A 93 9.38 7.96 11.90
CA GLU A 93 9.17 7.51 13.28
C GLU A 93 10.48 7.04 13.93
N LEU A 94 11.35 6.38 13.17
CA LEU A 94 12.68 6.01 13.65
C LEU A 94 13.49 7.26 13.98
N ALA A 95 13.56 8.23 13.09
CA ALA A 95 14.26 9.48 13.33
C ALA A 95 13.78 10.18 14.61
N ASN A 96 12.47 10.33 14.76
CA ASN A 96 11.90 10.95 15.96
C ASN A 96 12.25 10.17 17.24
N THR A 97 12.17 8.84 17.19
CA THR A 97 12.50 7.99 18.35
C THR A 97 13.97 8.10 18.74
N LEU A 98 14.88 8.19 17.75
CA LEU A 98 16.30 8.35 18.01
C LEU A 98 16.64 9.75 18.51
N TYR A 99 16.01 10.80 17.97
CA TYR A 99 16.15 12.18 18.48
C TYR A 99 15.73 12.30 19.93
N GLU A 100 14.55 11.75 20.28
CA GLU A 100 14.08 11.75 21.67
C GLU A 100 15.07 11.04 22.62
N ALA A 101 15.70 9.96 22.15
CA ALA A 101 16.68 9.24 22.95
C ALA A 101 17.99 10.04 23.10
N GLU A 102 18.46 10.68 22.04
CA GLU A 102 19.67 11.51 22.03
C GLU A 102 19.50 12.72 22.96
N ASP A 103 18.39 13.44 22.87
CA ASP A 103 18.07 14.59 23.74
C ASP A 103 18.09 14.22 25.23
N LEU A 104 17.73 12.98 25.56
CA LEU A 104 17.78 12.45 26.93
C LEU A 104 19.16 11.87 27.30
N GLY A 105 20.15 11.95 26.42
CA GLY A 105 21.49 11.36 26.64
C GLY A 105 21.50 9.83 26.69
N LEU A 106 20.47 9.17 26.10
CA LEU A 106 20.37 7.72 26.08
C LEU A 106 21.12 7.12 24.89
N ASP A 107 21.55 5.86 25.01
CA ASP A 107 22.11 5.13 23.87
C ASP A 107 21.04 4.87 22.81
N ILE A 108 21.15 5.49 21.65
CA ILE A 108 20.21 5.32 20.52
C ILE A 108 20.09 3.88 20.03
N GLY A 109 21.09 3.04 20.31
CA GLY A 109 21.07 1.60 19.97
C GLY A 109 20.54 0.70 21.09
N ASP A 110 20.07 1.30 22.21
CA ASP A 110 19.50 0.53 23.31
C ASP A 110 18.25 -0.23 22.87
N SER A 111 18.10 -1.42 23.40
CA SER A 111 17.02 -2.32 23.09
C SER A 111 15.64 -1.77 23.45
N LEU A 112 15.52 -0.96 24.49
CA LEU A 112 14.27 -0.31 24.91
C LEU A 112 13.85 0.76 23.91
N ILE A 113 14.81 1.55 23.39
CA ILE A 113 14.55 2.57 22.37
C ILE A 113 14.07 1.89 21.06
N LEU A 114 14.79 0.86 20.61
CA LEU A 114 14.42 0.12 19.41
C LEU A 114 13.08 -0.61 19.57
N LYS A 115 12.78 -1.10 20.78
CA LYS A 115 11.47 -1.70 21.11
C LYS A 115 10.33 -0.65 21.08
N LYS A 116 10.56 0.56 21.58
CA LYS A 116 9.58 1.67 21.52
C LYS A 116 9.18 1.96 20.07
N TYR A 117 10.16 2.14 19.18
CA TYR A 117 9.91 2.29 17.75
C TYR A 117 9.11 1.10 17.18
N SER A 118 9.54 -0.12 17.46
CA SER A 118 8.91 -1.33 16.90
C SER A 118 7.45 -1.44 17.30
N LEU A 119 7.09 -1.13 18.53
CA LEU A 119 5.70 -1.16 19.01
C LEU A 119 4.82 -0.17 18.28
N LYS A 120 5.27 1.08 18.12
CA LYS A 120 4.56 2.11 17.37
C LYS A 120 4.32 1.66 15.91
N ARG A 121 5.33 1.08 15.27
CA ARG A 121 5.23 0.62 13.87
C ARG A 121 4.31 -0.59 13.70
N ILE A 122 4.35 -1.55 14.64
CA ILE A 122 3.44 -2.71 14.62
C ILE A 122 1.97 -2.26 14.67
N ILE A 123 1.65 -1.28 15.51
CA ILE A 123 0.29 -0.77 15.64
C ILE A 123 -0.16 -0.09 14.33
N ASP A 124 0.62 0.87 13.82
CA ASP A 124 0.30 1.60 12.59
C ASP A 124 0.14 0.65 11.39
N LYS A 125 1.08 -0.28 11.24
CA LYS A 125 1.02 -1.29 10.18
C LYS A 125 -0.22 -2.18 10.27
N ASN A 126 -0.49 -2.73 11.46
CA ASN A 126 -1.64 -3.63 11.63
C ASN A 126 -2.95 -2.91 11.34
N LEU A 127 -3.06 -1.65 11.69
CA LEU A 127 -4.22 -0.83 11.41
C LEU A 127 -4.40 -0.65 9.90
N LEU A 128 -3.34 -0.30 9.18
CA LEU A 128 -3.37 -0.12 7.72
C LEU A 128 -3.69 -1.43 6.99
N VAL A 129 -3.00 -2.52 7.34
CA VAL A 129 -3.21 -3.83 6.71
C VAL A 129 -4.63 -4.32 6.93
N LYS A 130 -5.13 -4.29 8.17
CA LYS A 130 -6.51 -4.69 8.46
C LYS A 130 -7.54 -3.84 7.71
N SER A 131 -7.28 -2.52 7.59
CA SER A 131 -8.17 -1.62 6.86
C SER A 131 -8.20 -1.96 5.37
N THR A 132 -7.05 -2.17 4.74
CA THR A 132 -6.95 -2.52 3.32
C THR A 132 -7.52 -3.90 3.03
N ASP A 133 -7.27 -4.89 3.88
CA ASP A 133 -7.81 -6.24 3.74
C ASP A 133 -9.34 -6.25 3.87
N ASN A 134 -9.87 -5.52 4.85
CA ASN A 134 -11.32 -5.42 5.02
C ASN A 134 -11.99 -4.71 3.83
N LEU A 135 -11.38 -3.65 3.34
CA LEU A 135 -11.86 -2.99 2.11
C LEU A 135 -11.81 -3.96 0.93
N ASN A 136 -10.70 -4.66 0.74
CA ASN A 136 -10.59 -5.64 -0.34
C ASN A 136 -11.66 -6.74 -0.23
N LYS A 137 -11.86 -7.34 0.93
CA LYS A 137 -12.92 -8.33 1.17
C LYS A 137 -14.31 -7.76 0.91
N LEU A 138 -14.56 -6.51 1.30
CA LEU A 138 -15.81 -5.84 1.06
C LEU A 138 -16.06 -5.64 -0.44
N PHE A 139 -15.04 -5.28 -1.23
CA PHE A 139 -15.19 -4.96 -2.65
C PHE A 139 -15.07 -6.16 -3.58
N SER A 140 -14.37 -7.23 -3.19
CA SER A 140 -14.23 -8.46 -3.98
C SER A 140 -15.37 -9.46 -3.80
N ASN A 141 -16.29 -9.23 -2.86
CA ASN A 141 -17.41 -10.13 -2.59
C ASN A 141 -18.62 -9.80 -3.46
N ASN A 142 -19.20 -10.83 -4.09
CA ASN A 142 -20.35 -10.69 -5.02
C ASN A 142 -21.73 -10.93 -4.36
N LEU A 143 -21.80 -11.05 -3.03
CA LEU A 143 -23.10 -11.22 -2.34
C LEU A 143 -23.97 -9.97 -2.53
N VAL A 144 -25.21 -10.19 -2.93
CA VAL A 144 -26.18 -9.12 -3.23
C VAL A 144 -26.36 -8.18 -2.03
N PHE A 145 -26.46 -8.74 -0.83
CA PHE A 145 -26.57 -7.96 0.42
C PHE A 145 -25.39 -7.03 0.64
N LEU A 146 -24.14 -7.52 0.47
CA LEU A 146 -22.94 -6.70 0.61
C LEU A 146 -22.83 -5.65 -0.50
N SER A 147 -23.35 -5.95 -1.70
CA SER A 147 -23.43 -4.96 -2.78
C SER A 147 -24.35 -3.79 -2.43
N ALA A 148 -25.49 -4.05 -1.80
CA ALA A 148 -26.40 -3.02 -1.34
C ALA A 148 -25.76 -2.16 -0.24
N LEU A 149 -25.13 -2.79 0.76
CA LEU A 149 -24.40 -2.09 1.83
C LEU A 149 -23.27 -1.20 1.28
N ARG A 150 -22.50 -1.69 0.30
CA ARG A 150 -21.46 -0.89 -0.38
C ARG A 150 -22.03 0.36 -1.01
N LYS A 151 -23.15 0.24 -1.76
CA LYS A 151 -23.80 1.39 -2.41
C LYS A 151 -24.23 2.44 -1.40
N ILE A 152 -24.83 2.02 -0.28
CA ILE A 152 -25.25 2.91 0.80
C ILE A 152 -24.02 3.55 1.46
N GLY A 153 -23.03 2.75 1.83
CA GLY A 153 -21.78 3.23 2.46
C GLY A 153 -21.05 4.23 1.59
N LEU A 154 -20.88 3.95 0.29
CA LEU A 154 -20.26 4.88 -0.65
C LEU A 154 -21.05 6.18 -0.82
N ARG A 155 -22.40 6.11 -0.78
CA ARG A 155 -23.26 7.30 -0.85
C ARG A 155 -23.08 8.20 0.38
N ILE A 156 -23.04 7.59 1.57
CA ILE A 156 -22.78 8.31 2.85
C ILE A 156 -21.38 8.91 2.82
N PHE A 157 -20.37 8.12 2.47
CA PHE A 157 -19.00 8.57 2.37
C PHE A 157 -18.85 9.73 1.39
N ASN A 158 -19.50 9.66 0.22
CA ASN A 158 -19.43 10.71 -0.78
C ASN A 158 -20.07 12.02 -0.33
N ARG A 159 -21.08 11.98 0.54
CA ARG A 159 -21.74 13.16 1.09
C ARG A 159 -21.01 13.77 2.29
N SER A 160 -20.19 13.00 3.00
CA SER A 160 -19.52 13.42 4.23
C SER A 160 -18.10 13.91 3.95
N GLU A 161 -17.88 15.22 3.99
CA GLU A 161 -16.54 15.80 3.89
C GLU A 161 -15.64 15.39 5.06
N PHE A 162 -16.23 15.23 6.24
CA PHE A 162 -15.50 14.75 7.42
C PHE A 162 -14.91 13.36 7.18
N LEU A 163 -15.70 12.39 6.70
CA LEU A 163 -15.22 11.03 6.43
C LEU A 163 -14.13 11.02 5.35
N LYS A 164 -14.29 11.81 4.29
CA LYS A 164 -13.28 11.97 3.24
C LYS A 164 -11.97 12.52 3.82
N LYS A 165 -12.04 13.59 4.60
CA LYS A 165 -10.87 14.22 5.23
C LYS A 165 -10.16 13.24 6.17
N GLN A 166 -10.89 12.53 7.04
CA GLN A 166 -10.31 11.56 7.97
C GLN A 166 -9.64 10.39 7.22
N SER A 167 -10.30 9.87 6.18
CA SER A 167 -9.71 8.80 5.35
C SER A 167 -8.46 9.25 4.62
N MET A 168 -8.42 10.49 4.13
CA MET A 168 -7.21 11.06 3.53
C MET A 168 -6.10 11.20 4.55
N LEU A 169 -6.37 11.77 5.73
CA LEU A 169 -5.38 11.92 6.79
C LEU A 169 -4.84 10.57 7.24
N PHE A 170 -5.70 9.57 7.37
CA PHE A 170 -5.28 8.19 7.66
C PHE A 170 -4.36 7.62 6.57
N ALA A 171 -4.75 7.72 5.30
CA ALA A 171 -3.96 7.24 4.17
C ALA A 171 -2.60 7.96 4.07
N MET A 172 -2.56 9.25 4.40
CA MET A 172 -1.33 10.05 4.43
C MET A 172 -0.47 9.79 5.70
N GLY A 173 -1.00 9.07 6.70
CA GLY A 173 -0.31 8.85 7.97
C GLY A 173 -0.27 10.06 8.89
N LEU A 174 -1.15 11.01 8.66
CA LEU A 174 -1.27 12.25 9.44
C LEU A 174 -2.30 12.16 10.58
N LEU A 175 -3.04 11.06 10.68
CA LEU A 175 -3.83 10.74 11.85
C LEU A 175 -2.88 10.30 12.99
N ARG A 176 -2.58 11.22 13.89
CA ARG A 176 -1.95 10.86 15.15
C ARG A 176 -3.02 10.18 16.01
N LEU A 177 -2.85 8.90 16.23
CA LEU A 177 -3.51 8.22 17.34
C LEU A 177 -2.67 8.58 18.58
N GLU A 178 -3.09 9.61 19.29
CA GLU A 178 -2.54 9.90 20.62
C GLU A 178 -3.07 8.80 21.56
N PHE A 179 -2.17 7.90 21.96
CA PHE A 179 -2.39 6.92 23.02
C PHE A 179 -1.64 7.35 24.26
#